data_be8c105b999fc5031d957dd50594d9af
#
_entry.id   be8c105b999fc5031d957dd50594d9af
#
_cell.length_a   1.000
_cell.length_b   1.000
_cell.length_c   1.000
_cell.angle_alpha   90.00
_cell.angle_beta   90.00
_cell.angle_gamma   90.00
#
_symmetry.space_group_name_H-M   'P 1'
#
loop_
_entity.id
_entity.type
_entity.pdbx_description
1 polymer ?
#
loop_
_entity_poly.entity_id
_entity_poly.type
_entity_poly.pdbx_seq_one_letter_code
_entity_poly.pdbx_strand_id
1 'polypeptide(L)'
;MADEGIGTDTAAAHLNFEVTIADYILFQVGSSGSIDTIIFQPDTSDIITPTTINGTGGDLTGGRVTVRLLSNSSSVAITETNDGGGSGLVGSVSGNISYASILTADDNGGTGGTGITPPQLTDAGGNVTPTMSGAQNINTSWTYTYRHNGDQPTAGSYTGQVTYTAAIP
;
A
#
# COMPACT_ATOMS: atom_id res chain seq x y z
N MET A 1 14.70 8.44 46.41
CA MET A 1 14.30 8.38 47.83
C MET A 1 13.35 7.22 47.94
N ALA A 2 13.58 6.25 48.77
CA ALA A 2 12.64 5.15 48.97
C ALA A 2 11.48 5.67 49.85
N ASP A 3 10.25 5.27 49.51
CA ASP A 3 9.09 5.53 50.33
C ASP A 3 8.98 4.40 51.38
N GLU A 4 8.94 4.75 52.65
CA GLU A 4 8.88 3.82 53.78
C GLU A 4 7.64 4.13 54.63
N GLY A 5 6.78 3.15 54.77
CA GLY A 5 5.62 3.27 55.65
C GLY A 5 5.86 2.58 57.01
N ILE A 6 5.63 3.30 58.13
CA ILE A 6 5.69 2.76 59.48
C ILE A 6 4.33 2.90 60.13
N GLY A 7 3.78 1.82 60.68
CA GLY A 7 2.48 1.81 61.34
C GLY A 7 2.39 0.70 62.40
N THR A 8 1.46 0.84 63.38
CA THR A 8 1.21 -0.17 64.42
C THR A 8 0.34 -1.31 63.92
N ASP A 9 -0.60 -1.00 63.03
CA ASP A 9 -1.56 -2.00 62.47
C ASP A 9 -1.46 -2.18 60.98
N THR A 10 -1.14 -1.09 60.25
CA THR A 10 -0.91 -1.08 58.81
C THR A 10 0.23 -0.18 58.43
N ALA A 11 1.02 -0.58 57.45
CA ALA A 11 2.05 0.23 56.82
C ALA A 11 1.88 0.15 55.32
N ALA A 12 2.01 1.29 54.61
CA ALA A 12 1.92 1.37 53.15
C ALA A 12 3.18 2.00 52.59
N ALA A 13 3.71 1.44 51.55
CA ALA A 13 4.80 2.02 50.76
C ALA A 13 4.38 2.10 49.29
N HIS A 14 4.86 3.09 48.55
CA HIS A 14 4.49 3.36 47.17
C HIS A 14 5.71 3.16 46.26
N LEU A 15 5.45 2.59 45.08
CA LEU A 15 6.43 2.44 44.04
C LEU A 15 5.80 2.95 42.70
N ASN A 16 6.50 3.87 42.07
CA ASN A 16 6.07 4.36 40.75
C ASN A 16 6.70 3.52 39.65
N PHE A 17 5.89 3.23 38.62
CA PHE A 17 6.33 2.59 37.40
C PHE A 17 6.16 3.57 36.26
N GLU A 18 7.14 3.63 35.36
CA GLU A 18 7.07 4.39 34.11
C GLU A 18 7.45 3.49 32.96
N VAL A 19 6.63 3.52 31.88
CA VAL A 19 6.87 2.80 30.62
C VAL A 19 6.76 3.80 29.48
N THR A 20 7.84 3.96 28.74
CA THR A 20 7.87 4.80 27.54
C THR A 20 7.88 3.91 26.30
N ILE A 21 6.91 4.10 25.40
CA ILE A 21 6.83 3.38 24.13
C ILE A 21 7.08 4.39 23.00
N ALA A 22 8.11 4.13 22.19
CA ALA A 22 8.39 4.94 21.01
C ALA A 22 7.36 4.67 19.90
N ASP A 23 7.19 5.64 19.00
CA ASP A 23 6.41 5.44 17.78
C ASP A 23 7.06 4.36 16.91
N TYR A 24 6.21 3.54 16.31
CA TYR A 24 6.64 2.54 15.32
C TYR A 24 5.66 2.45 14.17
N ILE A 25 6.17 2.03 13.03
CA ILE A 25 5.40 1.70 11.84
C ILE A 25 5.99 0.45 11.18
N LEU A 26 5.11 -0.49 10.81
CA LEU A 26 5.41 -1.61 9.94
C LEU A 26 4.45 -1.53 8.76
N PHE A 27 5.00 -1.52 7.55
CA PHE A 27 4.21 -1.49 6.33
C PHE A 27 4.74 -2.54 5.36
N GLN A 28 3.82 -3.28 4.76
CA GLN A 28 4.10 -4.33 3.80
C GLN A 28 3.07 -4.28 2.67
N VAL A 29 3.54 -4.41 1.44
CA VAL A 29 2.74 -4.64 0.25
C VAL A 29 3.31 -5.85 -0.48
N GLY A 30 2.49 -6.89 -0.67
CA GLY A 30 2.90 -8.15 -1.26
C GLY A 30 3.69 -9.06 -0.32
N SER A 31 4.48 -9.94 -0.89
CA SER A 31 5.30 -10.93 -0.18
C SER A 31 6.38 -10.29 0.68
N SER A 32 6.65 -10.89 1.84
CA SER A 32 7.78 -10.45 2.66
C SER A 32 9.10 -10.85 2.00
N GLY A 33 9.99 -9.88 1.79
CA GLY A 33 11.36 -10.10 1.32
C GLY A 33 11.51 -10.28 -0.19
N SER A 34 10.45 -10.09 -0.98
CA SER A 34 10.51 -10.09 -2.45
C SER A 34 9.60 -9.01 -3.02
N ILE A 35 9.91 -8.60 -4.26
CA ILE A 35 9.04 -7.70 -5.03
C ILE A 35 8.12 -8.57 -5.87
N ASP A 36 6.81 -8.45 -5.64
CA ASP A 36 5.81 -9.15 -6.44
C ASP A 36 5.61 -8.46 -7.79
N THR A 37 5.31 -9.24 -8.80
CA THR A 37 4.99 -8.75 -10.14
C THR A 37 3.53 -9.00 -10.44
N ILE A 38 2.85 -7.96 -10.92
CA ILE A 38 1.50 -8.04 -11.48
C ILE A 38 1.61 -7.93 -12.99
N ILE A 39 0.99 -8.86 -13.71
CA ILE A 39 1.07 -8.97 -15.16
C ILE A 39 -0.32 -8.77 -15.74
N PHE A 40 -0.42 -7.89 -16.74
CA PHE A 40 -1.62 -7.68 -17.53
C PHE A 40 -1.36 -8.13 -18.97
N GLN A 41 -2.29 -8.87 -19.55
CA GLN A 41 -2.19 -9.40 -20.90
C GLN A 41 -3.47 -9.06 -21.68
N PRO A 42 -3.63 -7.76 -22.07
CA PRO A 42 -4.75 -7.35 -22.91
C PRO A 42 -4.66 -8.03 -24.29
N ASP A 43 -5.79 -8.46 -24.80
CA ASP A 43 -5.90 -8.90 -26.19
C ASP A 43 -6.24 -7.71 -27.12
N THR A 44 -6.34 -7.98 -28.41
CA THR A 44 -6.64 -6.93 -29.41
C THR A 44 -8.00 -6.28 -29.16
N SER A 45 -8.98 -7.02 -28.67
CA SER A 45 -10.32 -6.48 -28.39
C SER A 45 -10.30 -5.54 -27.19
N ASP A 46 -9.49 -5.81 -26.16
CA ASP A 46 -9.32 -4.95 -24.99
C ASP A 46 -8.66 -3.60 -25.33
N ILE A 47 -7.84 -3.59 -26.38
CA ILE A 47 -7.20 -2.36 -26.88
C ILE A 47 -8.15 -1.54 -27.75
N ILE A 48 -8.87 -2.19 -28.69
CA ILE A 48 -9.77 -1.50 -29.62
C ILE A 48 -11.03 -0.98 -28.89
N THR A 49 -11.57 -1.79 -28.00
CA THR A 49 -12.73 -1.43 -27.17
C THR A 49 -12.33 -1.57 -25.72
N PRO A 50 -11.79 -0.50 -25.08
CA PRO A 50 -11.17 -0.59 -23.77
C PRO A 50 -12.06 -1.23 -22.72
N THR A 51 -11.69 -2.43 -22.28
CA THR A 51 -12.30 -3.15 -21.18
C THR A 51 -11.35 -3.16 -19.98
N THR A 52 -11.89 -3.42 -18.81
CA THR A 52 -11.07 -3.60 -17.61
C THR A 52 -10.69 -5.07 -17.49
N ILE A 53 -9.41 -5.36 -17.45
CA ILE A 53 -8.87 -6.71 -17.28
C ILE A 53 -8.20 -6.87 -15.93
N ASN A 54 -8.33 -8.04 -15.35
CA ASN A 54 -7.66 -8.36 -14.09
C ASN A 54 -6.19 -8.67 -14.33
N GLY A 55 -5.35 -8.28 -13.38
CA GLY A 55 -3.96 -8.72 -13.33
C GLY A 55 -3.85 -10.21 -12.99
N THR A 56 -2.68 -10.76 -13.27
CA THR A 56 -2.22 -12.06 -12.76
C THR A 56 -0.94 -11.85 -11.94
N GLY A 57 -0.58 -12.81 -11.09
CA GLY A 57 0.54 -12.63 -10.16
C GLY A 57 0.15 -11.87 -8.89
N GLY A 58 1.13 -11.31 -8.20
CA GLY A 58 1.03 -10.89 -6.82
C GLY A 58 1.22 -12.06 -5.85
N ASP A 59 1.24 -11.81 -4.56
CA ASP A 59 1.28 -12.87 -3.53
C ASP A 59 -0.10 -13.54 -3.32
N LEU A 60 -1.14 -12.91 -3.83
CA LEU A 60 -2.49 -13.45 -3.93
C LEU A 60 -2.85 -13.66 -5.42
N THR A 61 -3.86 -14.51 -5.69
CA THR A 61 -4.31 -14.75 -7.06
C THR A 61 -5.09 -13.57 -7.63
N GLY A 62 -5.07 -13.40 -8.96
CA GLY A 62 -5.93 -12.44 -9.66
C GLY A 62 -5.46 -10.99 -9.60
N GLY A 63 -4.14 -10.75 -9.60
CA GLY A 63 -3.58 -9.39 -9.59
C GLY A 63 -3.75 -8.70 -8.24
N ARG A 64 -3.71 -9.47 -7.15
CA ARG A 64 -3.91 -9.00 -5.79
C ARG A 64 -2.64 -9.13 -4.97
N VAL A 65 -2.47 -8.22 -4.04
CA VAL A 65 -1.36 -8.26 -3.07
C VAL A 65 -1.88 -8.06 -1.65
N THR A 66 -1.25 -8.74 -0.71
CA THR A 66 -1.46 -8.51 0.72
C THR A 66 -0.97 -7.12 1.10
N VAL A 67 -1.73 -6.42 1.93
CA VAL A 67 -1.32 -5.13 2.49
C VAL A 67 -1.47 -5.18 4.00
N ARG A 68 -0.39 -4.90 4.70
CA ARG A 68 -0.35 -4.88 6.15
C ARG A 68 0.21 -3.56 6.66
N LEU A 69 -0.52 -2.94 7.57
CA LEU A 69 -0.09 -1.74 8.29
C LEU A 69 -0.27 -1.93 9.78
N LEU A 70 0.82 -1.80 10.52
CA LEU A 70 0.82 -1.78 11.98
C LEU A 70 1.52 -0.52 12.45
N SER A 71 0.85 0.29 13.25
CA SER A 71 1.39 1.54 13.80
C SER A 71 0.71 1.90 15.12
N ASN A 72 1.47 2.45 16.07
CA ASN A 72 0.91 3.05 17.28
C ASN A 72 0.80 4.58 17.19
N SER A 73 1.11 5.16 16.04
CA SER A 73 1.04 6.61 15.84
C SER A 73 -0.39 7.12 15.75
N SER A 74 -0.55 8.41 16.03
CA SER A 74 -1.85 9.12 15.90
C SER A 74 -2.30 9.31 14.47
N SER A 75 -1.39 9.22 13.49
CA SER A 75 -1.70 9.35 12.06
C SER A 75 -0.67 8.65 11.18
N VAL A 76 -1.13 8.10 10.04
CA VAL A 76 -0.30 7.50 9.00
C VAL A 76 -0.84 7.89 7.63
N ALA A 77 0.05 8.20 6.70
CA ALA A 77 -0.26 8.38 5.29
C ALA A 77 0.63 7.48 4.43
N ILE A 78 0.11 7.02 3.29
CA ILE A 78 0.87 6.21 2.34
C ILE A 78 0.99 6.99 1.05
N THR A 79 2.22 7.15 0.58
CA THR A 79 2.55 7.82 -0.68
C THR A 79 3.03 6.78 -1.68
N GLU A 80 2.61 6.92 -2.94
CA GLU A 80 3.18 6.15 -4.05
C GLU A 80 4.21 6.98 -4.82
N THR A 81 5.23 6.32 -5.31
CA THR A 81 6.17 6.84 -6.29
C THR A 81 6.47 5.76 -7.32
N ASN A 82 6.90 6.14 -8.52
CA ASN A 82 7.24 5.19 -9.56
C ASN A 82 8.52 5.59 -10.31
N ASP A 83 9.07 4.63 -11.04
CA ASP A 83 10.31 4.76 -11.80
C ASP A 83 10.12 5.32 -13.23
N GLY A 84 8.88 5.62 -13.64
CA GLY A 84 8.55 6.06 -15.00
C GLY A 84 9.03 7.48 -15.33
N GLY A 85 9.53 8.24 -14.34
CA GLY A 85 10.04 9.60 -14.55
C GLY A 85 9.04 10.57 -15.18
N GLY A 86 7.75 10.38 -14.94
CA GLY A 86 6.66 11.16 -15.51
C GLY A 86 6.17 10.67 -16.88
N SER A 87 6.64 9.51 -17.33
CA SER A 87 6.34 8.99 -18.69
C SER A 87 5.52 7.70 -18.70
N GLY A 88 5.27 7.09 -17.53
CA GLY A 88 4.56 5.81 -17.44
C GLY A 88 5.46 4.59 -17.53
N LEU A 89 4.84 3.43 -17.73
CA LEU A 89 5.52 2.15 -17.98
C LEU A 89 6.33 2.23 -19.27
N VAL A 90 7.59 1.82 -19.22
CA VAL A 90 8.51 1.92 -20.36
C VAL A 90 8.37 0.72 -21.28
N GLY A 91 8.17 0.99 -22.57
CA GLY A 91 8.06 -0.04 -23.60
C GLY A 91 9.41 -0.64 -24.00
N SER A 92 9.43 -1.96 -24.24
CA SER A 92 10.64 -2.68 -24.70
C SER A 92 11.09 -2.30 -26.11
N VAL A 93 10.19 -1.75 -26.92
CA VAL A 93 10.47 -1.29 -28.29
C VAL A 93 10.41 0.23 -28.37
N SER A 94 9.25 0.80 -28.14
CA SER A 94 9.03 2.25 -28.14
C SER A 94 7.73 2.60 -27.47
N GLY A 95 7.61 3.84 -27.00
CA GLY A 95 6.42 4.36 -26.35
C GLY A 95 6.30 3.93 -24.89
N ASN A 96 5.29 4.44 -24.25
CA ASN A 96 4.99 4.21 -22.85
C ASN A 96 3.50 3.94 -22.69
N ILE A 97 3.13 3.28 -21.59
CA ILE A 97 1.74 3.16 -21.15
C ILE A 97 1.62 3.90 -19.83
N SER A 98 0.65 4.80 -19.73
CA SER A 98 0.42 5.57 -18.52
C SER A 98 0.14 4.66 -17.31
N TYR A 99 0.75 4.97 -16.17
CA TYR A 99 0.42 4.33 -14.89
C TYR A 99 -1.07 4.52 -14.52
N ALA A 100 -1.71 5.59 -14.98
CA ALA A 100 -3.13 5.82 -14.77
C ALA A 100 -4.04 4.78 -15.47
N SER A 101 -3.48 3.96 -16.38
CA SER A 101 -4.17 2.80 -16.96
C SER A 101 -4.25 1.62 -15.99
N ILE A 102 -3.45 1.63 -14.92
CA ILE A 102 -3.51 0.63 -13.84
C ILE A 102 -4.39 1.18 -12.73
N LEU A 103 -5.56 0.61 -12.59
CA LEU A 103 -6.52 0.98 -11.57
C LEU A 103 -6.24 0.18 -10.30
N THR A 104 -6.28 0.86 -9.17
CA THR A 104 -6.04 0.28 -7.84
C THR A 104 -7.31 0.33 -7.00
N ALA A 105 -7.59 -0.73 -6.29
CA ALA A 105 -8.72 -0.80 -5.38
C ALA A 105 -8.34 -1.53 -4.10
N ASP A 106 -8.91 -1.09 -2.98
CA ASP A 106 -8.90 -1.86 -1.74
C ASP A 106 -9.95 -2.97 -1.85
N ASP A 107 -9.52 -4.17 -1.63
CA ASP A 107 -10.37 -5.36 -1.71
C ASP A 107 -11.22 -5.54 -0.44
N ASN A 108 -11.03 -4.65 0.49
CA ASN A 108 -11.74 -4.48 1.75
C ASN A 108 -12.18 -5.81 2.36
N GLY A 109 -11.25 -6.73 2.46
CA GLY A 109 -11.28 -8.05 3.14
C GLY A 109 -12.63 -8.64 3.57
N GLY A 110 -13.68 -8.30 2.92
CA GLY A 110 -14.99 -8.95 2.99
C GLY A 110 -15.70 -9.00 4.34
N THR A 111 -15.17 -8.49 5.44
CA THR A 111 -15.82 -8.59 6.74
C THR A 111 -15.41 -7.47 7.68
N GLY A 112 -16.08 -6.32 7.58
CA GLY A 112 -16.11 -5.32 8.67
C GLY A 112 -14.76 -4.71 9.08
N GLY A 113 -13.71 -4.90 8.29
CA GLY A 113 -12.39 -4.37 8.54
C GLY A 113 -12.21 -2.99 7.91
N THR A 114 -11.46 -2.16 8.57
CA THR A 114 -10.98 -0.89 8.03
C THR A 114 -9.98 -1.22 6.92
N GLY A 115 -10.34 -1.03 5.66
CA GLY A 115 -9.43 -1.18 4.52
C GLY A 115 -8.43 -0.02 4.45
N ILE A 116 -7.42 -0.17 3.61
CA ILE A 116 -6.50 0.90 3.25
C ILE A 116 -6.75 1.25 1.79
N THR A 117 -7.33 2.41 1.53
CA THR A 117 -7.49 2.88 0.14
C THR A 117 -6.11 3.05 -0.49
N PRO A 118 -5.78 2.33 -1.59
CA PRO A 118 -4.50 2.51 -2.24
C PRO A 118 -4.39 3.90 -2.87
N PRO A 119 -3.19 4.52 -2.91
CA PRO A 119 -2.95 5.68 -3.73
C PRO A 119 -3.25 5.33 -5.19
N GLN A 120 -3.92 6.22 -5.92
CA GLN A 120 -4.09 6.04 -7.36
C GLN A 120 -2.76 6.26 -8.09
N LEU A 121 -2.46 5.39 -9.04
CA LEU A 121 -1.21 5.50 -9.81
C LEU A 121 -1.33 6.60 -10.85
N THR A 122 -0.26 7.38 -11.00
CA THR A 122 -0.10 8.40 -12.05
C THR A 122 1.33 8.42 -12.56
N ASP A 123 1.55 8.94 -13.75
CA ASP A 123 2.90 9.00 -14.34
C ASP A 123 3.84 9.87 -13.52
N ALA A 124 3.33 10.92 -12.92
CA ALA A 124 4.12 11.81 -12.06
C ALA A 124 4.45 11.19 -10.70
N GLY A 125 3.69 10.21 -10.25
CA GLY A 125 3.77 9.71 -8.89
C GLY A 125 3.37 10.75 -7.83
N GLY A 126 3.60 10.44 -6.57
CA GLY A 126 3.40 11.36 -5.45
C GLY A 126 1.98 11.43 -4.91
N ASN A 127 1.08 10.59 -5.39
CA ASN A 127 -0.25 10.51 -4.83
C ASN A 127 -0.21 9.93 -3.41
N VAL A 128 -1.04 10.49 -2.54
CA VAL A 128 -1.09 10.15 -1.11
C VAL A 128 -2.48 9.64 -0.76
N THR A 129 -2.53 8.61 0.09
CA THR A 129 -3.81 8.17 0.69
C THR A 129 -4.38 9.26 1.60
N PRO A 130 -5.69 9.26 1.87
CA PRO A 130 -6.21 9.97 3.01
C PRO A 130 -5.48 9.56 4.29
N THR A 131 -5.14 10.53 5.14
CA THR A 131 -4.48 10.26 6.41
C THR A 131 -5.37 9.38 7.29
N MET A 132 -4.83 8.25 7.72
CA MET A 132 -5.48 7.34 8.66
C MET A 132 -5.18 7.82 10.08
N SER A 133 -6.22 8.01 10.88
CA SER A 133 -6.08 8.51 12.26
C SER A 133 -6.09 7.37 13.28
N GLY A 134 -5.31 7.55 14.35
CA GLY A 134 -5.19 6.59 15.46
C GLY A 134 -4.26 5.42 15.15
N ALA A 135 -4.05 4.57 16.16
CA ALA A 135 -3.24 3.36 16.01
C ALA A 135 -3.84 2.42 14.96
N GLN A 136 -2.99 1.88 14.09
CA GLN A 136 -3.37 1.03 12.98
C GLN A 136 -2.96 -0.42 13.27
N ASN A 137 -3.86 -1.35 12.96
CA ASN A 137 -3.58 -2.79 12.89
C ASN A 137 -4.46 -3.37 11.78
N ILE A 138 -4.04 -3.14 10.54
CA ILE A 138 -4.82 -3.46 9.36
C ILE A 138 -4.10 -4.55 8.57
N ASN A 139 -4.88 -5.54 8.13
CA ASN A 139 -4.47 -6.56 7.17
C ASN A 139 -5.57 -6.64 6.11
N THR A 140 -5.25 -6.21 4.91
CA THR A 140 -6.17 -6.14 3.77
C THR A 140 -5.46 -6.61 2.50
N SER A 141 -6.08 -6.45 1.36
CA SER A 141 -5.45 -6.66 0.06
C SER A 141 -5.81 -5.55 -0.92
N TRP A 142 -4.87 -5.26 -1.81
CA TRP A 142 -5.11 -4.38 -2.95
C TRP A 142 -5.23 -5.21 -4.22
N THR A 143 -6.18 -4.81 -5.07
CA THR A 143 -6.40 -5.39 -6.40
C THR A 143 -5.96 -4.40 -7.46
N TYR A 144 -5.26 -4.91 -8.45
CA TYR A 144 -4.81 -4.14 -9.62
C TYR A 144 -5.51 -4.66 -10.87
N THR A 145 -6.08 -3.73 -11.61
CA THR A 145 -6.68 -3.99 -12.92
C THR A 145 -6.10 -3.04 -13.95
N TYR A 146 -6.09 -3.44 -15.20
CA TYR A 146 -5.66 -2.60 -16.29
C TYR A 146 -6.84 -2.24 -17.17
N ARG A 147 -6.90 -0.98 -17.60
CA ARG A 147 -7.82 -0.52 -18.62
C ARG A 147 -7.08 0.40 -19.58
N HIS A 148 -7.07 0.00 -20.84
CA HIS A 148 -6.43 0.82 -21.85
C HIS A 148 -7.10 2.20 -21.97
N ASN A 149 -6.28 3.27 -22.07
CA ASN A 149 -6.76 4.66 -22.07
C ASN A 149 -7.06 5.22 -23.47
N GLY A 150 -6.99 4.38 -24.51
CA GLY A 150 -7.25 4.76 -25.90
C GLY A 150 -6.00 5.16 -26.71
N ASP A 151 -4.81 5.20 -26.10
CA ASP A 151 -3.56 5.34 -26.83
C ASP A 151 -3.32 4.13 -27.75
N GLN A 152 -2.48 4.26 -28.75
CA GLN A 152 -2.13 3.15 -29.65
C GLN A 152 -0.73 2.62 -29.26
N PRO A 153 -0.63 1.73 -28.27
CA PRO A 153 0.66 1.21 -27.85
C PRO A 153 1.26 0.34 -28.95
N THR A 154 2.56 0.47 -29.15
CA THR A 154 3.31 -0.43 -30.02
C THR A 154 3.31 -1.83 -29.41
N ALA A 155 3.23 -2.88 -30.23
CA ALA A 155 3.34 -4.25 -29.73
C ALA A 155 4.68 -4.44 -29.00
N GLY A 156 4.62 -4.93 -27.75
CA GLY A 156 5.79 -5.09 -26.89
C GLY A 156 5.42 -5.31 -25.43
N SER A 157 6.44 -5.46 -24.59
CA SER A 157 6.28 -5.48 -23.14
C SER A 157 6.52 -4.08 -22.57
N TYR A 158 5.72 -3.70 -21.62
CA TYR A 158 5.83 -2.44 -20.89
C TYR A 158 6.04 -2.75 -19.42
N THR A 159 7.07 -2.17 -18.84
CA THR A 159 7.48 -2.47 -17.46
C THR A 159 7.69 -1.20 -16.66
N GLY A 160 7.49 -1.30 -15.36
CA GLY A 160 7.77 -0.24 -14.40
C GLY A 160 7.61 -0.73 -12.98
N GLN A 161 8.11 0.03 -12.03
CA GLN A 161 8.06 -0.27 -10.61
C GLN A 161 7.37 0.85 -9.86
N VAL A 162 6.53 0.47 -8.90
CA VAL A 162 5.89 1.39 -7.95
C VAL A 162 6.42 1.10 -6.56
N THR A 163 6.76 2.16 -5.84
CA THR A 163 7.16 2.13 -4.44
C THR A 163 6.09 2.78 -3.59
N TYR A 164 5.64 2.09 -2.57
CA TYR A 164 4.72 2.63 -1.57
C TYR A 164 5.48 2.91 -0.28
N THR A 165 5.33 4.11 0.24
CA THR A 165 5.97 4.54 1.49
C THR A 165 4.91 4.96 2.49
N ALA A 166 4.84 4.28 3.62
CA ALA A 166 4.01 4.70 4.74
C ALA A 166 4.82 5.58 5.68
N ALA A 167 4.28 6.72 6.08
CA ALA A 167 4.93 7.67 6.97
C ALA A 167 3.97 8.20 8.03
N ILE A 168 4.55 8.57 9.17
CA ILE A 168 3.91 9.35 10.22
C ILE A 168 4.12 10.82 9.83
N PRO A 169 3.06 11.57 9.47
CA PRO A 169 3.17 12.97 9.05
C PRO A 169 3.49 13.91 10.21
#